data_a01aad9bbf3b78cbc8319ff277a93bdd
#
_entry.id   a01aad9bbf3b78cbc8319ff277a93bdd
#
_cell.length_a   1.000
_cell.length_b   1.000
_cell.length_c   1.000
_cell.angle_alpha   90.00
_cell.angle_beta   90.00
_cell.angle_gamma   90.00
#
_symmetry.space_group_name_H-M   'P 1'
#
loop_
_entity.id
_entity.type
_entity.pdbx_description
1 polymer ?
#
loop_
_entity_poly.entity_id
_entity_poly.type
_entity_poly.pdbx_seq_one_letter_code
_entity_poly.pdbx_strand_id
1 'polypeptide(L)' 'SADGLLDAETNLKYAGRYLRGAWLVSGNDEEAAVNWYARGYYFEAKRLGLLKETGLL' A
#
# COMPACT_ATOMS: atom_id res chain seq x y z
N SER A 1 5.24 -0.36 -26.11
CA SER A 1 4.89 -1.73 -26.47
C SER A 1 3.70 -2.20 -25.64
N ALA A 2 3.02 -3.24 -26.09
CA ALA A 2 1.92 -3.84 -25.35
C ALA A 2 2.38 -4.31 -23.96
N ASP A 3 3.60 -4.82 -23.88
CA ASP A 3 4.19 -5.28 -22.63
C ASP A 3 4.39 -4.12 -21.65
N GLY A 4 4.80 -2.96 -22.15
CA GLY A 4 4.96 -1.77 -21.32
C GLY A 4 3.63 -1.28 -20.77
N LEU A 5 2.56 -1.38 -21.54
CA LEU A 5 1.21 -1.03 -21.08
C LEU A 5 0.72 -1.96 -19.98
N LEU A 6 0.93 -3.28 -20.15
CA LEU A 6 0.55 -4.26 -19.12
C LEU A 6 1.32 -4.02 -17.83
N ASP A 7 2.62 -3.72 -17.93
CA ASP A 7 3.44 -3.40 -16.76
C ASP A 7 2.95 -2.14 -16.06
N ALA A 8 2.56 -1.11 -16.83
CA ALA A 8 2.02 0.12 -16.25
C ALA A 8 0.71 -0.13 -15.51
N GLU A 9 -0.21 -0.92 -16.10
CA GLU A 9 -1.46 -1.28 -15.44
C GLU A 9 -1.21 -2.07 -14.16
N THR A 10 -0.32 -3.04 -14.21
CA THR A 10 0.04 -3.85 -13.03
C THR A 10 0.63 -2.97 -11.95
N ASN A 11 1.52 -2.04 -12.31
CA ASN A 11 2.13 -1.12 -11.37
C ASN A 11 1.10 -0.20 -10.72
N LEU A 12 0.13 0.30 -11.49
CA LEU A 12 -0.93 1.14 -10.97
C LEU A 12 -1.82 0.38 -10.00
N LYS A 13 -2.17 -0.85 -10.32
CA LYS A 13 -2.96 -1.69 -9.41
C LYS A 13 -2.21 -1.95 -8.12
N TYR A 14 -0.92 -2.24 -8.22
CA TYR A 14 -0.07 -2.49 -7.07
C TYR A 14 0.04 -1.23 -6.20
N ALA A 15 0.30 -0.09 -6.81
CA ALA A 15 0.40 1.19 -6.11
C ALA A 15 -0.92 1.53 -5.40
N GLY A 16 -2.07 1.29 -6.07
CA GLY A 16 -3.38 1.51 -5.46
C GLY A 16 -3.63 0.64 -4.24
N ARG A 17 -3.26 -0.64 -4.32
CA ARG A 17 -3.36 -1.54 -3.17
C ARG A 17 -2.44 -1.12 -2.04
N TYR A 18 -1.24 -0.69 -2.37
CA TYR A 18 -0.27 -0.25 -1.38
C TYR A 18 -0.76 1.01 -0.67
N LEU A 19 -1.35 1.95 -1.42
CA LEU A 19 -1.94 3.15 -0.83
C LEU A 19 -3.13 2.81 0.07
N ARG A 20 -3.95 1.86 -0.34
CA ARG A 20 -5.06 1.38 0.50
C ARG A 20 -4.56 0.80 1.81
N GLY A 21 -3.47 0.02 1.76
CA GLY A 21 -2.86 -0.52 2.96
C GLY A 21 -2.33 0.57 3.88
N ALA A 22 -1.70 1.60 3.31
CA ALA A 22 -1.25 2.76 4.08
C ALA A 22 -2.42 3.45 4.78
N TRP A 23 -3.56 3.56 4.09
CA TRP A 23 -4.80 4.10 4.67
C TRP A 23 -5.26 3.28 5.87
N LEU A 24 -5.22 1.96 5.74
CA LEU A 24 -5.61 1.06 6.84
C LEU A 24 -4.73 1.23 8.06
N VAL A 25 -3.41 1.22 7.88
CA VAL A 25 -2.48 1.34 9.02
C VAL A 25 -2.50 2.72 9.65
N SER A 26 -2.95 3.72 8.91
CA SER A 26 -3.03 5.10 9.41
C SER A 26 -4.25 5.35 10.30
N GLY A 27 -5.19 4.42 10.36
CA GLY A 27 -6.47 4.64 11.03
C GLY A 27 -7.35 5.64 10.29
N ASN A 28 -7.30 5.62 8.97
CA ASN A 28 -8.08 6.48 8.07
C ASN A 28 -7.68 7.96 8.18
N ASP A 29 -6.43 8.22 8.51
CA ASP A 29 -5.88 9.58 8.55
C ASP A 29 -5.07 9.86 7.29
N GLU A 30 -5.48 10.85 6.52
CA GLU A 30 -4.87 11.13 5.23
C GLU A 30 -3.39 11.49 5.33
N GLU A 31 -3.03 12.37 6.23
CA GLU A 31 -1.63 12.79 6.40
C GLU A 31 -0.74 11.62 6.81
N ALA A 32 -1.19 10.85 7.79
CA ALA A 32 -0.46 9.67 8.23
C ALA A 32 -0.37 8.63 7.12
N ALA A 33 -1.42 8.44 6.33
CA ALA A 33 -1.43 7.50 5.22
C ALA A 33 -0.38 7.87 4.17
N VAL A 34 -0.27 9.15 3.83
CA VAL A 34 0.75 9.63 2.89
C VAL A 34 2.15 9.37 3.42
N ASN A 35 2.37 9.62 4.70
CA ASN A 35 3.66 9.36 5.33
C ASN A 35 4.01 7.88 5.33
N TRP A 36 3.06 7.01 5.66
CA TRP A 36 3.27 5.57 5.62
C TRP A 36 3.53 5.07 4.20
N TYR A 37 2.78 5.59 3.23
CA TYR A 37 2.98 5.25 1.82
C TYR A 37 4.41 5.58 1.37
N ALA A 38 4.90 6.76 1.74
CA ALA A 38 6.20 7.25 1.31
C ALA A 38 7.37 6.45 1.90
N ARG A 39 7.28 6.06 3.16
CA ARG A 39 8.41 5.41 3.85
C ARG A 39 8.25 3.90 4.03
N GLY A 40 7.09 3.34 3.70
CA GLY A 40 6.82 1.92 3.88
C GLY A 40 6.19 1.63 5.24
N TYR A 41 5.31 0.62 5.28
CA TYR A 41 4.53 0.35 6.49
C TYR A 41 4.50 -1.13 6.88
N TYR A 42 5.45 -1.94 6.41
CA TYR A 42 5.45 -3.37 6.73
C TYR A 42 5.46 -3.62 8.25
N PHE A 43 6.37 -2.97 8.97
CA PHE A 43 6.50 -3.20 10.41
C PHE A 43 5.33 -2.62 11.18
N GLU A 44 4.76 -1.52 10.72
CA GLU A 44 3.56 -0.96 11.34
C GLU A 44 2.36 -1.89 11.13
N ALA A 45 2.18 -2.41 9.91
CA ALA A 45 1.12 -3.37 9.63
C ALA A 45 1.28 -4.62 10.48
N LYS A 46 2.51 -5.09 10.64
CA LYS A 46 2.82 -6.24 11.48
C LYS A 46 2.45 -5.98 12.95
N ARG A 47 2.84 -4.81 13.45
CA ARG A 47 2.54 -4.41 14.83
C ARG A 47 1.04 -4.35 15.08
N LEU A 48 0.27 -3.88 14.11
CA LEU A 48 -1.18 -3.75 14.20
C LEU A 48 -1.94 -5.05 13.89
N GLY A 49 -1.22 -6.10 13.46
CA GLY A 49 -1.86 -7.36 13.06
C GLY A 49 -2.58 -7.26 11.72
N LEU A 50 -2.15 -6.36 10.83
CA LEU A 50 -2.82 -6.07 9.58
C LEU A 50 -2.05 -6.54 8.33
N LEU A 51 -1.11 -7.47 8.47
CA LEU A 51 -0.33 -7.96 7.33
C LEU A 51 -1.23 -8.60 6.26
N LYS A 52 -2.23 -9.35 6.67
CA LYS A 52 -3.16 -9.99 5.76
C LYS A 52 -4.06 -8.95 5.08
N GLU A 53 -4.63 -8.07 5.86
CA GLU A 53 -5.57 -7.04 5.38
C GLU A 53 -4.89 -6.05 4.43
N THR A 54 -3.62 -5.76 4.66
CA THR A 54 -2.84 -4.89 3.78
C THR A 54 -2.26 -5.61 2.57
N GLY A 55 -2.34 -6.95 2.54
CA GLY A 55 -1.78 -7.73 1.45
C GLY A 55 -0.27 -7.87 1.50
N LEU A 56 0.37 -7.60 2.65
CA LEU A 56 1.82 -7.70 2.81
C LEU A 56 2.29 -9.09 3.28
N LEU A 57 1.34 -9.94 3.62
CA LEU A 57 1.66 -11.28 4.07
C LEU A 57 2.09 -12.19 2.92
#